data_39163c6d97744ba15769bcb434be81e6
#
_entry.id   39163c6d97744ba15769bcb434be81e6
#
_cell.length_a   1.000
_cell.length_b   1.000
_cell.length_c   1.000
_cell.angle_alpha   90.00
_cell.angle_beta   90.00
_cell.angle_gamma   90.00
#
_symmetry.space_group_name_H-M   'P 1'
#
loop_
_entity.id
_entity.type
_entity.pdbx_description
1 polymer ?
#
loop_
_entity_poly.entity_id
_entity_poly.type
_entity_poly.pdbx_seq_one_letter_code
_entity_poly.pdbx_strand_id
1 'polypeptide(L)'
;VTALLVLLFYGVDYLYAWQKYGFGDLSRPIQSVTTMYESPYMMSVGMFLFLYLIVKMAVCYVIILGMIWIAQKSETPSGAMIGIGAVGIAEYMLSAFLPSVSYADVFKYVNLAEYMKVYPLFSKYHNLDFFDNPVNAMTVFRIVLPVVLVLFVLGNVRRFFRCAKTKRRWRRERKNSSRIGFISDKLYFYESVKCLFSNRAIWVCIAVMYGAVLVGNSIPTYRDIKEEYYKFYMTDQQGKMTEEKVEYFNEERKRFEEIYSMTPENSDLTAVEIVQKQEENKYAHEGFSEAYSQVMYIMSNNQGKGVNEQELVYEKGYQLLFGDKAVKERLIGILLCVIAAVYSASGVLGTEYDLKVMNLLRSTKRGRKELFLKKL
;
A
#
# COMPACT_ATOMS: atom_id res chain seq x y z
N VAL A 1 10.08 3.07 13.97
CA VAL A 1 8.71 3.63 14.16
C VAL A 1 7.94 3.63 12.85
N THR A 2 8.50 4.18 11.76
CA THR A 2 7.84 4.23 10.43
C THR A 2 7.40 2.84 9.96
N ALA A 3 8.31 1.86 9.94
CA ALA A 3 7.99 0.50 9.54
C ALA A 3 6.88 -0.10 10.42
N LEU A 4 6.93 0.13 11.73
CA LEU A 4 5.90 -0.32 12.67
C LEU A 4 4.53 0.30 12.37
N LEU A 5 4.46 1.60 12.10
CA LEU A 5 3.21 2.29 11.78
C LEU A 5 2.60 1.78 10.47
N VAL A 6 3.42 1.61 9.43
CA VAL A 6 2.97 1.04 8.15
C VAL A 6 2.48 -0.39 8.32
N LEU A 7 3.23 -1.22 9.07
CA LEU A 7 2.82 -2.60 9.36
C LEU A 7 1.51 -2.67 10.15
N LEU A 8 1.34 -1.80 11.15
CA LEU A 8 0.10 -1.75 11.93
C LEU A 8 -1.09 -1.34 11.06
N PHE A 9 -0.95 -0.29 10.26
CA PHE A 9 -2.03 0.20 9.42
C PHE A 9 -2.44 -0.85 8.37
N TYR A 10 -1.50 -1.25 7.51
CA TYR A 10 -1.79 -2.23 6.46
C TYR A 10 -2.04 -3.64 6.98
N GLY A 11 -1.46 -4.00 8.13
CA GLY A 11 -1.76 -5.26 8.81
C GLY A 11 -3.22 -5.34 9.26
N VAL A 12 -3.77 -4.24 9.79
CA VAL A 12 -5.21 -4.14 10.13
C VAL A 12 -6.06 -4.23 8.86
N ASP A 13 -5.69 -3.53 7.79
CA ASP A 13 -6.42 -3.60 6.51
C ASP A 13 -6.42 -5.03 5.93
N TYR A 14 -5.28 -5.73 6.01
CA TYR A 14 -5.18 -7.13 5.55
C TYR A 14 -6.04 -8.06 6.39
N LEU A 15 -6.00 -7.91 7.72
CA LEU A 15 -6.83 -8.72 8.63
C LEU A 15 -8.32 -8.47 8.40
N TYR A 16 -8.70 -7.21 8.21
CA TYR A 16 -10.08 -6.84 7.91
C TYR A 16 -10.57 -7.44 6.58
N ALA A 17 -9.77 -7.30 5.51
CA ALA A 17 -10.11 -7.86 4.21
C ALA A 17 -10.17 -9.40 4.25
N TRP A 18 -9.25 -10.03 4.98
CA TRP A 18 -9.25 -11.48 5.17
C TRP A 18 -10.46 -11.98 5.95
N GLN A 19 -10.80 -11.32 7.05
CA GLN A 19 -11.94 -11.72 7.89
C GLN A 19 -13.26 -11.57 7.15
N LYS A 20 -13.41 -10.52 6.34
CA LYS A 20 -14.67 -10.18 5.69
C LYS A 20 -14.91 -10.95 4.41
N TYR A 21 -13.87 -11.09 3.58
CA TYR A 21 -13.98 -11.65 2.24
C TYR A 21 -13.19 -12.95 2.07
N GLY A 22 -12.15 -13.16 2.87
CA GLY A 22 -11.16 -14.21 2.62
C GLY A 22 -10.21 -13.83 1.48
N PHE A 23 -9.07 -14.52 1.40
CA PHE A 23 -8.13 -14.38 0.28
C PHE A 23 -8.02 -15.67 -0.55
N GLY A 24 -8.66 -16.74 -0.12
CA GLY A 24 -8.52 -18.04 -0.76
C GLY A 24 -7.08 -18.56 -0.70
N ASP A 25 -6.66 -19.26 -1.73
CA ASP A 25 -5.31 -19.79 -1.84
C ASP A 25 -4.32 -18.72 -2.35
N LEU A 26 -3.37 -18.33 -1.51
CA LEU A 26 -2.36 -17.31 -1.81
C LEU A 26 -1.24 -17.81 -2.74
N SER A 27 -1.17 -19.11 -3.03
CA SER A 27 -0.19 -19.67 -3.96
C SER A 27 -0.52 -19.41 -5.43
N ARG A 28 -1.74 -19.00 -5.72
CA ARG A 28 -2.26 -18.75 -7.07
C ARG A 28 -1.47 -17.66 -7.81
N PRO A 29 -1.42 -17.71 -9.15
CA PRO A 29 -0.84 -16.65 -9.96
C PRO A 29 -1.56 -15.32 -9.72
N ILE A 30 -0.79 -14.21 -9.69
CA ILE A 30 -1.35 -12.88 -9.47
C ILE A 30 -2.35 -12.46 -10.55
N GLN A 31 -2.19 -12.98 -11.76
CA GLN A 31 -3.10 -12.75 -12.88
C GLN A 31 -4.52 -13.32 -12.67
N SER A 32 -4.71 -14.17 -11.65
CA SER A 32 -6.03 -14.66 -11.25
C SER A 32 -6.89 -13.57 -10.58
N VAL A 33 -6.28 -12.49 -10.10
CA VAL A 33 -6.99 -11.35 -9.52
C VAL A 33 -7.39 -10.38 -10.64
N THR A 34 -8.68 -10.05 -10.77
CA THR A 34 -9.24 -9.23 -11.87
C THR A 34 -8.48 -7.94 -12.12
N THR A 35 -8.10 -7.25 -11.04
CA THR A 35 -7.34 -5.99 -11.14
C THR A 35 -5.91 -6.16 -11.62
N MET A 36 -5.40 -7.40 -11.68
CA MET A 36 -4.02 -7.75 -12.03
C MET A 36 -3.93 -8.65 -13.29
N TYR A 37 -4.98 -8.78 -14.07
CA TYR A 37 -5.00 -9.63 -15.25
C TYR A 37 -3.90 -9.33 -16.27
N GLU A 38 -3.55 -8.05 -16.41
CA GLU A 38 -2.52 -7.59 -17.35
C GLU A 38 -1.11 -7.54 -16.73
N SER A 39 -0.95 -8.07 -15.50
CA SER A 39 0.35 -8.07 -14.83
C SER A 39 1.40 -8.88 -15.61
N PRO A 40 2.56 -8.29 -15.93
CA PRO A 40 3.65 -8.99 -16.63
C PRO A 40 4.48 -9.88 -15.71
N TYR A 41 4.20 -9.87 -14.39
CA TYR A 41 5.03 -10.53 -13.39
C TYR A 41 4.50 -11.91 -13.04
N MET A 42 5.35 -12.93 -13.19
CA MET A 42 5.07 -14.30 -12.78
C MET A 42 5.33 -14.45 -11.28
N MET A 43 4.35 -14.13 -10.46
CA MET A 43 4.45 -14.28 -9.00
C MET A 43 3.12 -14.74 -8.43
N SER A 44 3.18 -15.35 -7.25
CA SER A 44 1.96 -15.69 -6.52
C SER A 44 1.33 -14.45 -5.87
N VAL A 45 0.03 -14.54 -5.58
CA VAL A 45 -0.71 -13.49 -4.86
C VAL A 45 -0.06 -13.20 -3.50
N GLY A 46 0.34 -14.22 -2.75
CA GLY A 46 1.02 -14.06 -1.46
C GLY A 46 2.35 -13.32 -1.59
N MET A 47 3.15 -13.61 -2.62
CA MET A 47 4.40 -12.90 -2.89
C MET A 47 4.14 -11.44 -3.23
N PHE A 48 3.09 -11.16 -4.01
CA PHE A 48 2.71 -9.78 -4.33
C PHE A 48 2.27 -8.99 -3.07
N LEU A 49 1.44 -9.58 -2.20
CA LEU A 49 1.02 -8.94 -0.95
C LEU A 49 2.22 -8.57 -0.08
N PHE A 50 3.19 -9.46 0.02
CA PHE A 50 4.42 -9.23 0.76
C PHE A 50 5.28 -8.13 0.13
N LEU A 51 5.49 -8.16 -1.19
CA LEU A 51 6.24 -7.12 -1.92
C LEU A 51 5.54 -5.76 -1.84
N TYR A 52 4.21 -5.74 -1.95
CA TYR A 52 3.40 -4.53 -1.81
C TYR A 52 3.67 -3.84 -0.47
N LEU A 53 3.69 -4.60 0.63
CA LEU A 53 3.97 -4.09 1.96
C LEU A 53 5.40 -3.55 2.09
N ILE A 54 6.40 -4.28 1.57
CA ILE A 54 7.80 -3.83 1.59
C ILE A 54 7.97 -2.54 0.79
N VAL A 55 7.41 -2.46 -0.40
CA VAL A 55 7.49 -1.25 -1.24
C VAL A 55 6.82 -0.07 -0.55
N LYS A 56 5.65 -0.29 0.07
CA LYS A 56 4.96 0.74 0.88
C LYS A 56 5.84 1.25 2.02
N MET A 57 6.47 0.35 2.77
CA MET A 57 7.41 0.74 3.84
C MET A 57 8.57 1.56 3.30
N ALA A 58 9.18 1.14 2.18
CA ALA A 58 10.29 1.84 1.57
C ALA A 58 9.92 3.25 1.08
N VAL A 59 8.80 3.38 0.40
CA VAL A 59 8.29 4.68 -0.10
C VAL A 59 7.96 5.62 1.06
N CYS A 60 7.23 5.15 2.08
CA CYS A 60 6.93 5.96 3.27
C CYS A 60 8.22 6.40 3.99
N TYR A 61 9.21 5.52 4.08
CA TYR A 61 10.50 5.85 4.70
C TYR A 61 11.24 6.96 3.94
N VAL A 62 11.28 6.88 2.60
CA VAL A 62 11.89 7.91 1.74
C VAL A 62 11.19 9.26 1.90
N ILE A 63 9.85 9.27 1.91
CA ILE A 63 9.06 10.50 2.11
C ILE A 63 9.39 11.13 3.46
N ILE A 64 9.42 10.35 4.53
CA ILE A 64 9.75 10.85 5.87
C ILE A 64 11.16 11.43 5.94
N LEU A 65 12.15 10.77 5.30
CA LEU A 65 13.51 11.32 5.21
C LEU A 65 13.53 12.67 4.48
N GLY A 66 12.75 12.82 3.41
CA GLY A 66 12.57 14.08 2.70
C GLY A 66 11.97 15.16 3.58
N MET A 67 10.92 14.84 4.35
CA MET A 67 10.30 15.78 5.30
C MET A 67 11.27 16.21 6.41
N ILE A 68 12.04 15.27 6.96
CA ILE A 68 13.09 15.58 7.96
C ILE A 68 14.15 16.51 7.34
N TRP A 69 14.53 16.27 6.09
CA TRP A 69 15.52 17.11 5.41
C TRP A 69 15.01 18.55 5.19
N ILE A 70 13.73 18.73 4.81
CA ILE A 70 13.08 20.06 4.70
C ILE A 70 13.00 20.73 6.07
N ALA A 71 12.55 19.99 7.10
CA ALA A 71 12.45 20.50 8.46
C ALA A 71 13.80 20.96 9.03
N GLN A 72 14.88 20.24 8.73
CA GLN A 72 16.23 20.65 9.12
C GLN A 72 16.77 21.90 8.40
N LYS A 73 16.22 22.22 7.22
CA LYS A 73 16.56 23.45 6.49
C LYS A 73 15.81 24.68 7.02
N SER A 74 14.65 24.50 7.58
CA SER A 74 13.81 25.57 8.08
C SER A 74 14.30 26.06 9.45
N GLU A 75 14.29 27.37 9.66
CA GLU A 75 14.67 27.98 10.95
C GLU A 75 13.51 27.95 11.94
N THR A 76 12.27 27.92 11.44
CA THR A 76 11.05 27.94 12.23
C THR A 76 10.18 26.72 11.95
N PRO A 77 9.42 26.21 12.95
CA PRO A 77 8.46 25.14 12.72
C PRO A 77 7.43 25.45 11.65
N SER A 78 6.95 26.70 11.60
CA SER A 78 5.97 27.13 10.58
C SER A 78 6.56 27.11 9.18
N GLY A 79 7.82 27.55 9.01
CA GLY A 79 8.55 27.46 7.75
C GLY A 79 8.75 26.00 7.28
N ALA A 80 8.99 25.09 8.22
CA ALA A 80 9.07 23.65 7.93
C ALA A 80 7.73 23.13 7.39
N MET A 81 6.63 23.45 8.07
CA MET A 81 5.27 23.02 7.64
C MET A 81 4.90 23.57 6.26
N ILE A 82 5.19 24.84 6.00
CA ILE A 82 4.94 25.48 4.69
C ILE A 82 5.79 24.78 3.62
N GLY A 83 7.07 24.53 3.89
CA GLY A 83 7.97 23.87 2.93
C GLY A 83 7.53 22.43 2.61
N ILE A 84 7.13 21.66 3.61
CA ILE A 84 6.60 20.29 3.45
C ILE A 84 5.28 20.34 2.66
N GLY A 85 4.38 21.27 3.01
CA GLY A 85 3.11 21.46 2.32
C GLY A 85 3.30 21.83 0.85
N ALA A 86 4.18 22.78 0.55
CA ALA A 86 4.47 23.21 -0.81
C ALA A 86 5.04 22.07 -1.68
N VAL A 87 5.99 21.29 -1.16
CA VAL A 87 6.53 20.13 -1.87
C VAL A 87 5.44 19.06 -2.06
N GLY A 88 4.65 18.77 -1.02
CA GLY A 88 3.54 17.80 -1.11
C GLY A 88 2.49 18.20 -2.15
N ILE A 89 2.13 19.48 -2.21
CA ILE A 89 1.21 20.00 -3.24
C ILE A 89 1.83 19.89 -4.63
N ALA A 90 3.10 20.24 -4.80
CA ALA A 90 3.79 20.13 -6.09
C ALA A 90 3.85 18.65 -6.57
N GLU A 91 4.21 17.71 -5.70
CA GLU A 91 4.21 16.27 -5.98
C GLU A 91 2.80 15.77 -6.35
N TYR A 92 1.78 16.20 -5.61
CA TYR A 92 0.38 15.84 -5.92
C TYR A 92 -0.07 16.41 -7.27
N MET A 93 0.24 17.67 -7.55
CA MET A 93 -0.09 18.31 -8.83
C MET A 93 0.57 17.57 -10.01
N LEU A 94 1.86 17.21 -9.89
CA LEU A 94 2.55 16.40 -10.89
C LEU A 94 1.88 15.04 -11.10
N SER A 95 1.44 14.37 -10.03
CA SER A 95 0.75 13.07 -10.13
C SER A 95 -0.65 13.18 -10.74
N ALA A 96 -1.41 14.28 -10.44
CA ALA A 96 -2.81 14.42 -10.80
C ALA A 96 -3.04 15.05 -12.18
N PHE A 97 -2.20 16.00 -12.59
CA PHE A 97 -2.43 16.79 -13.79
C PHE A 97 -1.61 16.38 -15.00
N LEU A 98 -0.55 15.56 -14.83
CA LEU A 98 0.19 15.05 -15.97
C LEU A 98 -0.59 13.93 -16.67
N PRO A 99 -0.92 14.08 -17.96
CA PRO A 99 -1.57 13.03 -18.72
C PRO A 99 -0.63 11.84 -18.94
N SER A 100 -1.19 10.62 -18.90
CA SER A 100 -0.43 9.39 -19.05
C SER A 100 0.02 9.06 -20.50
N VAL A 101 -0.19 9.98 -21.45
CA VAL A 101 0.09 9.80 -22.88
C VAL A 101 0.89 11.01 -23.40
N SER A 102 1.88 11.47 -22.65
CA SER A 102 2.68 12.64 -23.00
C SER A 102 4.15 12.38 -22.72
N TYR A 103 5.05 13.03 -23.47
CA TYR A 103 6.49 13.07 -23.13
C TYR A 103 6.77 13.53 -21.68
N ALA A 104 5.83 14.22 -21.07
CA ALA A 104 5.90 14.64 -19.69
C ALA A 104 5.59 13.49 -18.67
N ASP A 105 5.15 12.33 -19.13
CA ASP A 105 4.80 11.18 -18.26
C ASP A 105 6.00 10.70 -17.43
N VAL A 106 7.21 10.88 -17.92
CA VAL A 106 8.45 10.60 -17.19
C VAL A 106 8.48 11.34 -15.85
N PHE A 107 8.04 12.61 -15.81
CA PHE A 107 8.00 13.39 -14.56
C PHE A 107 7.01 12.84 -13.53
N LYS A 108 5.93 12.22 -14.00
CA LYS A 108 4.98 11.51 -13.14
C LYS A 108 5.62 10.30 -12.45
N TYR A 109 6.44 9.54 -13.18
CA TYR A 109 7.10 8.34 -12.64
C TYR A 109 8.44 8.61 -11.93
N VAL A 110 8.92 9.85 -11.92
CA VAL A 110 10.01 10.31 -11.02
C VAL A 110 9.45 10.83 -9.69
N ASN A 111 8.14 11.01 -9.62
CA ASN A 111 7.41 11.59 -8.50
C ASN A 111 7.16 10.55 -7.38
N LEU A 112 7.47 10.91 -6.13
CA LEU A 112 7.27 10.04 -4.96
C LEU A 112 5.78 9.80 -4.65
N ALA A 113 4.90 10.78 -4.96
CA ALA A 113 3.46 10.64 -4.75
C ALA A 113 2.85 9.53 -5.63
N GLU A 114 3.34 9.33 -6.85
CA GLU A 114 2.89 8.24 -7.70
C GLU A 114 3.30 6.87 -7.14
N TYR A 115 4.51 6.79 -6.58
CA TYR A 115 4.98 5.56 -5.93
C TYR A 115 4.19 5.18 -4.67
N MET A 116 3.47 6.13 -4.07
CA MET A 116 2.55 5.80 -2.97
C MET A 116 1.42 4.87 -3.40
N LYS A 117 1.04 4.86 -4.67
CA LYS A 117 0.00 3.97 -5.19
C LYS A 117 0.47 2.52 -5.27
N VAL A 118 1.74 2.25 -5.56
CA VAL A 118 2.41 0.93 -5.73
C VAL A 118 1.74 0.02 -6.76
N TYR A 119 0.42 -0.17 -6.63
CA TYR A 119 -0.38 -1.07 -7.45
C TYR A 119 -0.18 -0.87 -8.97
N PRO A 120 -0.19 0.36 -9.54
CA PRO A 120 -0.03 0.55 -10.99
C PRO A 120 1.32 0.05 -11.54
N LEU A 121 2.35 -0.02 -10.69
CA LEU A 121 3.67 -0.53 -11.08
C LEU A 121 3.68 -2.05 -11.34
N PHE A 122 2.72 -2.77 -10.75
CA PHE A 122 2.63 -4.22 -10.85
C PHE A 122 1.47 -4.68 -11.73
N SER A 123 0.43 -3.86 -11.92
CA SER A 123 -0.79 -4.26 -12.62
C SER A 123 -0.65 -4.34 -14.13
N LYS A 124 0.16 -3.44 -14.72
CA LYS A 124 0.29 -3.31 -16.17
C LYS A 124 1.75 -3.11 -16.57
N TYR A 125 2.06 -3.60 -17.77
CA TYR A 125 3.32 -3.24 -18.43
C TYR A 125 3.18 -1.83 -18.99
N HIS A 126 3.93 -0.88 -18.42
CA HIS A 126 3.88 0.51 -18.84
C HIS A 126 5.26 0.99 -19.26
N ASN A 127 5.39 1.39 -20.53
CA ASN A 127 6.58 2.01 -21.07
C ASN A 127 6.42 3.52 -21.08
N LEU A 128 7.43 4.18 -20.54
CA LEU A 128 7.60 5.62 -20.59
C LEU A 128 8.45 5.95 -21.81
N ASP A 129 8.07 6.97 -22.53
CA ASP A 129 8.90 7.50 -23.60
C ASP A 129 9.97 8.43 -23.01
N PHE A 130 11.21 7.98 -23.06
CA PHE A 130 12.36 8.75 -22.61
C PHE A 130 13.23 9.10 -23.83
N PHE A 131 12.96 10.27 -24.43
CA PHE A 131 13.67 10.72 -25.66
C PHE A 131 13.65 9.65 -26.76
N ASP A 132 12.47 9.22 -27.19
CA ASP A 132 12.21 8.18 -28.18
C ASP A 132 12.70 6.77 -27.79
N ASN A 133 13.14 6.57 -26.54
CA ASN A 133 13.49 5.25 -26.04
C ASN A 133 12.44 4.76 -25.03
N PRO A 134 11.79 3.62 -25.28
CA PRO A 134 10.81 3.07 -24.35
C PRO A 134 11.52 2.49 -23.11
N VAL A 135 11.27 3.07 -21.94
CA VAL A 135 11.80 2.61 -20.65
C VAL A 135 10.64 2.15 -19.76
N ASN A 136 10.73 0.94 -19.23
CA ASN A 136 9.70 0.41 -18.36
C ASN A 136 9.60 1.21 -17.04
N ALA A 137 8.39 1.60 -16.63
CA ALA A 137 8.12 2.35 -15.40
C ALA A 137 8.68 1.66 -14.14
N MET A 138 8.64 0.32 -14.07
CA MET A 138 9.24 -0.44 -12.98
C MET A 138 10.78 -0.29 -12.95
N THR A 139 11.44 -0.17 -14.10
CA THR A 139 12.88 0.08 -14.16
C THR A 139 13.21 1.46 -13.61
N VAL A 140 12.42 2.48 -14.00
CA VAL A 140 12.55 3.84 -13.45
C VAL A 140 12.38 3.83 -11.94
N PHE A 141 11.34 3.16 -11.42
CA PHE A 141 11.11 3.01 -9.98
C PHE A 141 12.30 2.37 -9.26
N ARG A 142 12.86 1.26 -9.79
CA ARG A 142 14.01 0.56 -9.20
C ARG A 142 15.27 1.41 -9.13
N ILE A 143 15.40 2.40 -10.00
CA ILE A 143 16.54 3.33 -10.01
C ILE A 143 16.25 4.56 -9.15
N VAL A 144 15.10 5.18 -9.33
CA VAL A 144 14.75 6.46 -8.67
C VAL A 144 14.63 6.29 -7.17
N LEU A 145 13.94 5.25 -6.69
CA LEU A 145 13.71 5.08 -5.26
C LEU A 145 15.02 4.94 -4.44
N PRO A 146 15.99 4.07 -4.81
CA PRO A 146 17.29 4.01 -4.13
C PRO A 146 18.12 5.27 -4.27
N VAL A 147 18.11 5.93 -5.44
CA VAL A 147 18.84 7.18 -5.66
C VAL A 147 18.33 8.28 -4.73
N VAL A 148 17.01 8.48 -4.68
CA VAL A 148 16.38 9.47 -3.80
C VAL A 148 16.62 9.13 -2.32
N LEU A 149 16.55 7.85 -1.95
CA LEU A 149 16.90 7.37 -0.61
C LEU A 149 18.32 7.78 -0.22
N VAL A 150 19.30 7.49 -1.08
CA VAL A 150 20.70 7.84 -0.84
C VAL A 150 20.89 9.35 -0.73
N LEU A 151 20.26 10.13 -1.62
CA LEU A 151 20.33 11.59 -1.59
C LEU A 151 19.76 12.18 -0.30
N PHE A 152 18.61 11.69 0.16
CA PHE A 152 18.03 12.16 1.42
C PHE A 152 18.83 11.72 2.63
N VAL A 153 19.37 10.51 2.67
CA VAL A 153 20.27 10.05 3.75
C VAL A 153 21.52 10.94 3.80
N LEU A 154 22.20 11.14 2.67
CA LEU A 154 23.39 11.97 2.59
C LEU A 154 23.08 13.44 2.94
N GLY A 155 21.95 13.96 2.48
CA GLY A 155 21.47 15.31 2.80
C GLY A 155 21.28 15.52 4.31
N ASN A 156 20.56 14.59 4.95
CA ASN A 156 20.31 14.60 6.39
C ASN A 156 21.61 14.45 7.19
N VAL A 157 22.49 13.52 6.79
CA VAL A 157 23.82 13.32 7.42
C VAL A 157 24.68 14.58 7.32
N ARG A 158 24.81 15.15 6.11
CA ARG A 158 25.60 16.39 5.90
C ARG A 158 25.08 17.54 6.76
N ARG A 159 23.76 17.71 6.82
CA ARG A 159 23.14 18.79 7.60
C ARG A 159 23.39 18.61 9.09
N PHE A 160 23.20 17.39 9.59
CA PHE A 160 23.48 17.07 11.00
C PHE A 160 24.91 17.41 11.40
N PHE A 161 25.91 17.09 10.56
CA PHE A 161 27.30 17.39 10.83
C PHE A 161 27.67 18.88 10.67
N ARG A 162 27.02 19.61 9.75
CA ARG A 162 27.26 21.06 9.58
C ARG A 162 26.78 21.86 10.78
N CYS A 163 25.61 21.56 11.31
CA CYS A 163 25.10 22.22 12.52
C CYS A 163 25.99 21.98 13.75
N ALA A 164 26.81 20.94 13.76
CA ALA A 164 27.72 20.64 14.84
C ALA A 164 29.01 21.51 14.82
N LYS A 165 29.30 22.19 13.69
CA LYS A 165 30.54 23.00 13.57
C LYS A 165 30.45 24.42 14.13
N THR A 166 29.26 24.95 14.38
CA THR A 166 29.04 26.39 14.62
C THR A 166 29.30 26.89 16.04
N LYS A 167 29.64 26.05 17.01
CA LYS A 167 30.07 26.49 18.35
C LYS A 167 31.12 25.54 18.94
N ARG A 168 32.32 25.51 18.37
CA ARG A 168 33.46 24.89 18.99
C ARG A 168 34.14 25.89 19.97
N ARG A 169 33.53 26.08 21.15
CA ARG A 169 34.26 26.68 22.29
C ARG A 169 34.96 25.54 22.99
N TRP A 170 36.28 25.47 22.78
CA TRP A 170 37.16 24.49 23.40
C TRP A 170 37.06 24.58 24.93
N ARG A 171 36.49 23.57 25.57
CA ARG A 171 36.72 23.28 26.98
C ARG A 171 37.42 21.92 27.05
N ARG A 172 38.67 21.99 27.47
CA ARG A 172 39.55 20.85 27.68
C ARG A 172 39.01 20.10 28.90
N GLU A 173 38.37 18.97 28.74
CA GLU A 173 37.92 18.14 29.86
C GLU A 173 38.70 16.82 29.91
N ARG A 174 39.06 16.48 31.17
CA ARG A 174 39.86 15.35 31.59
C ARG A 174 39.30 13.99 31.08
N LYS A 175 40.26 13.15 30.66
CA LYS A 175 40.06 11.74 30.42
C LYS A 175 39.66 11.02 31.72
N ASN A 176 38.46 10.56 31.84
CA ASN A 176 38.14 9.40 32.66
C ASN A 176 37.58 8.32 31.74
N SER A 177 38.37 7.30 31.49
CA SER A 177 37.99 6.14 30.69
C SER A 177 37.29 5.16 31.61
N SER A 178 36.00 5.10 31.57
CA SER A 178 35.25 3.95 32.05
C SER A 178 34.92 3.02 30.87
N ARG A 179 35.37 1.80 30.97
CA ARG A 179 35.09 0.70 30.04
C ARG A 179 33.59 0.40 30.08
N ILE A 180 32.87 0.72 29.00
CA ILE A 180 31.52 0.27 28.80
C ILE A 180 31.46 -0.32 27.39
N GLY A 181 31.86 -1.59 27.29
CA GLY A 181 31.87 -2.37 26.03
C GLY A 181 30.59 -3.08 25.67
N PHE A 182 29.49 -2.93 26.43
CA PHE A 182 28.27 -3.73 26.29
C PHE A 182 27.01 -2.94 25.86
N ILE A 183 27.17 -1.73 25.30
CA ILE A 183 26.06 -0.76 25.17
C ILE A 183 25.39 -0.80 23.77
N SER A 184 25.95 -1.52 22.79
CA SER A 184 25.48 -1.39 21.39
C SER A 184 24.01 -1.81 21.22
N ASP A 185 23.64 -2.99 21.65
CA ASP A 185 22.27 -3.51 21.45
C ASP A 185 21.29 -2.92 22.47
N LYS A 186 21.77 -2.65 23.69
CA LYS A 186 20.97 -1.98 24.73
C LYS A 186 20.62 -0.53 24.38
N LEU A 187 21.50 0.19 23.67
CA LEU A 187 21.22 1.57 23.28
C LEU A 187 20.10 1.65 22.24
N TYR A 188 20.08 0.76 21.25
CA TYR A 188 19.01 0.72 20.25
C TYR A 188 17.65 0.42 20.93
N PHE A 189 17.61 -0.58 21.80
CA PHE A 189 16.42 -0.92 22.57
C PHE A 189 15.95 0.25 23.44
N TYR A 190 16.87 0.91 24.16
CA TYR A 190 16.56 2.06 24.98
C TYR A 190 15.98 3.24 24.18
N GLU A 191 16.58 3.57 23.03
CA GLU A 191 16.07 4.62 22.14
C GLU A 191 14.69 4.24 21.55
N SER A 192 14.47 2.97 21.24
CA SER A 192 13.18 2.47 20.77
C SER A 192 12.08 2.58 21.85
N VAL A 193 12.39 2.16 23.07
CA VAL A 193 11.49 2.26 24.24
C VAL A 193 11.22 3.72 24.58
N LYS A 194 12.25 4.58 24.57
CA LYS A 194 12.12 6.03 24.77
C LYS A 194 11.19 6.65 23.70
N CYS A 195 11.33 6.27 22.44
CA CYS A 195 10.48 6.75 21.37
C CYS A 195 9.04 6.33 21.58
N LEU A 196 8.79 5.06 21.91
CA LEU A 196 7.44 4.52 22.06
C LEU A 196 6.71 5.08 23.27
N PHE A 197 7.36 5.13 24.44
CA PHE A 197 6.72 5.48 25.69
C PHE A 197 6.94 6.93 26.11
N SER A 198 8.17 7.42 26.14
CA SER A 198 8.46 8.79 26.61
C SER A 198 7.94 9.85 25.63
N ASN A 199 8.04 9.61 24.33
CA ASN A 199 7.55 10.51 23.30
C ASN A 199 6.07 10.24 22.92
N ARG A 200 5.38 9.40 23.70
CA ARG A 200 3.96 9.08 23.48
C ARG A 200 3.63 8.49 22.11
N ALA A 201 4.62 7.93 21.37
CA ALA A 201 4.41 7.35 20.07
C ALA A 201 3.46 6.13 20.12
N ILE A 202 3.31 5.47 21.26
CA ILE A 202 2.34 4.41 21.48
C ILE A 202 0.90 4.89 21.26
N TRP A 203 0.56 6.10 21.72
CA TRP A 203 -0.77 6.69 21.51
C TRP A 203 -1.02 6.99 20.03
N VAL A 204 0.04 7.38 19.32
CA VAL A 204 -0.01 7.57 17.86
C VAL A 204 -0.24 6.24 17.15
N CYS A 205 0.42 5.17 17.58
CA CYS A 205 0.18 3.82 17.05
C CYS A 205 -1.28 3.39 17.26
N ILE A 206 -1.83 3.60 18.47
CA ILE A 206 -3.23 3.29 18.77
C ILE A 206 -4.17 4.12 17.90
N ALA A 207 -3.91 5.43 17.75
CA ALA A 207 -4.72 6.31 16.90
C ALA A 207 -4.67 5.89 15.41
N VAL A 208 -3.50 5.45 14.91
CA VAL A 208 -3.35 4.94 13.55
C VAL A 208 -4.12 3.63 13.35
N MET A 209 -4.05 2.70 14.30
CA MET A 209 -4.85 1.47 14.27
C MET A 209 -6.35 1.76 14.26
N TYR A 210 -6.80 2.67 15.13
CA TYR A 210 -8.20 3.10 15.15
C TYR A 210 -8.61 3.78 13.85
N GLY A 211 -7.75 4.64 13.29
CA GLY A 211 -7.94 5.26 11.97
C GLY A 211 -8.05 4.23 10.85
N ALA A 212 -7.23 3.17 10.86
CA ALA A 212 -7.33 2.07 9.91
C ALA A 212 -8.69 1.36 9.96
N VAL A 213 -9.17 1.07 11.18
CA VAL A 213 -10.51 0.48 11.37
C VAL A 213 -11.61 1.40 10.84
N LEU A 214 -11.52 2.72 11.11
CA LEU A 214 -12.51 3.69 10.61
C LEU A 214 -12.50 3.77 9.09
N VAL A 215 -11.32 3.80 8.47
CA VAL A 215 -11.15 3.78 7.01
C VAL A 215 -11.70 2.49 6.42
N GLY A 216 -11.39 1.34 7.00
CA GLY A 216 -11.93 0.05 6.59
C GLY A 216 -13.47 0.00 6.67
N ASN A 217 -14.05 0.55 7.74
CA ASN A 217 -15.52 0.60 7.90
C ASN A 217 -16.20 1.65 7.00
N SER A 218 -15.49 2.67 6.55
CA SER A 218 -16.05 3.70 5.66
C SER A 218 -16.22 3.23 4.22
N ILE A 219 -15.55 2.14 3.85
CA ILE A 219 -15.72 1.55 2.54
C ILE A 219 -17.11 0.91 2.47
N PRO A 220 -18.00 1.42 1.59
CA PRO A 220 -19.35 0.92 1.53
C PRO A 220 -19.33 -0.54 1.11
N THR A 221 -19.56 -1.40 2.08
CA THR A 221 -19.74 -2.81 1.84
C THR A 221 -21.24 -3.04 1.67
N TYR A 222 -21.71 -2.87 0.47
CA TYR A 222 -23.04 -3.33 0.14
C TYR A 222 -23.07 -4.85 0.34
N ARG A 223 -23.78 -5.30 1.34
CA ARG A 223 -24.33 -6.67 1.37
C ARG A 223 -25.55 -6.66 0.47
N ASP A 224 -25.30 -6.62 -0.81
CA ASP A 224 -26.35 -6.89 -1.78
C ASP A 224 -26.55 -8.41 -1.83
N ILE A 225 -27.78 -8.86 -1.84
CA ILE A 225 -28.13 -10.29 -1.98
C ILE A 225 -27.45 -10.85 -3.24
N LYS A 226 -27.35 -10.06 -4.30
CA LYS A 226 -26.56 -10.37 -5.50
C LYS A 226 -25.11 -10.75 -5.19
N GLU A 227 -24.45 -9.99 -4.30
CA GLU A 227 -23.05 -10.23 -3.92
C GLU A 227 -22.87 -11.54 -3.16
N GLU A 228 -23.88 -11.96 -2.39
CA GLU A 228 -23.85 -13.27 -1.71
C GLU A 228 -23.90 -14.41 -2.71
N TYR A 229 -24.74 -14.33 -3.74
CA TYR A 229 -24.78 -15.31 -4.82
C TYR A 229 -23.49 -15.31 -5.65
N TYR A 230 -22.98 -14.14 -5.99
CA TYR A 230 -21.70 -14.02 -6.69
C TYR A 230 -20.56 -14.68 -5.88
N LYS A 231 -20.49 -14.37 -4.57
CA LYS A 231 -19.53 -14.99 -3.67
C LYS A 231 -19.68 -16.50 -3.62
N PHE A 232 -20.92 -17.00 -3.57
CA PHE A 232 -21.21 -18.43 -3.58
C PHE A 232 -20.61 -19.11 -4.80
N TYR A 233 -20.93 -18.65 -6.01
CA TYR A 233 -20.40 -19.23 -7.26
C TYR A 233 -18.86 -19.15 -7.33
N MET A 234 -18.29 -18.02 -6.96
CA MET A 234 -16.85 -17.81 -7.03
C MET A 234 -16.08 -18.61 -5.99
N THR A 235 -16.65 -18.85 -4.80
CA THR A 235 -15.99 -19.58 -3.71
C THR A 235 -16.13 -21.09 -3.91
N ASP A 236 -17.32 -21.54 -4.34
CA ASP A 236 -17.59 -22.96 -4.57
C ASP A 236 -16.75 -23.53 -5.73
N GLN A 237 -16.64 -22.77 -6.81
CA GLN A 237 -15.91 -23.16 -8.03
C GLN A 237 -14.47 -22.61 -8.11
N GLN A 238 -13.91 -22.12 -7.02
CA GLN A 238 -12.58 -21.52 -7.03
C GLN A 238 -11.47 -22.49 -7.49
N GLY A 239 -10.37 -21.93 -8.03
CA GLY A 239 -9.18 -22.65 -8.49
C GLY A 239 -9.10 -22.76 -10.00
N LYS A 240 -8.35 -23.77 -10.49
CA LYS A 240 -8.13 -23.98 -11.93
C LYS A 240 -9.43 -24.27 -12.64
N MET A 241 -9.56 -23.75 -13.86
CA MET A 241 -10.70 -24.06 -14.73
C MET A 241 -10.54 -25.50 -15.26
N THR A 242 -11.49 -26.35 -14.90
CA THR A 242 -11.64 -27.72 -15.41
C THR A 242 -12.85 -27.80 -16.32
N GLU A 243 -12.91 -28.82 -17.17
CA GLU A 243 -14.08 -29.07 -18.04
C GLU A 243 -15.37 -29.23 -17.23
N GLU A 244 -15.31 -29.89 -16.07
CA GLU A 244 -16.43 -30.06 -15.15
C GLU A 244 -17.00 -28.72 -14.66
N LYS A 245 -16.12 -27.75 -14.34
CA LYS A 245 -16.55 -26.43 -13.90
C LYS A 245 -17.21 -25.64 -15.04
N VAL A 246 -16.65 -25.74 -16.24
CA VAL A 246 -17.23 -25.12 -17.43
C VAL A 246 -18.62 -25.69 -17.71
N GLU A 247 -18.77 -27.01 -17.59
CA GLU A 247 -20.05 -27.69 -17.75
C GLU A 247 -21.07 -27.21 -16.70
N TYR A 248 -20.68 -27.16 -15.43
CA TYR A 248 -21.47 -26.60 -14.32
C TYR A 248 -21.99 -25.19 -14.64
N PHE A 249 -21.12 -24.29 -15.06
CA PHE A 249 -21.53 -22.92 -15.41
C PHE A 249 -22.43 -22.88 -16.63
N ASN A 250 -22.25 -23.77 -17.60
CA ASN A 250 -23.13 -23.86 -18.77
C ASN A 250 -24.51 -24.45 -18.42
N GLU A 251 -24.59 -25.40 -17.50
CA GLU A 251 -25.87 -25.95 -17.00
C GLU A 251 -26.65 -24.89 -16.21
N GLU A 252 -25.98 -24.17 -15.30
CA GLU A 252 -26.60 -23.08 -14.55
C GLU A 252 -27.10 -21.95 -15.50
N ARG A 253 -26.33 -21.63 -16.54
CA ARG A 253 -26.76 -20.68 -17.56
C ARG A 253 -28.05 -21.14 -18.24
N LYS A 254 -28.09 -22.40 -18.68
CA LYS A 254 -29.30 -22.96 -19.30
C LYS A 254 -30.51 -22.92 -18.36
N ARG A 255 -30.28 -23.25 -17.07
CA ARG A 255 -31.33 -23.17 -16.04
C ARG A 255 -31.92 -21.75 -15.93
N PHE A 256 -31.07 -20.72 -15.91
CA PHE A 256 -31.57 -19.34 -15.88
C PHE A 256 -32.20 -18.92 -17.20
N GLU A 257 -31.66 -19.32 -18.36
CA GLU A 257 -32.26 -19.08 -19.66
C GLU A 257 -33.66 -19.70 -19.74
N GLU A 258 -33.87 -20.92 -19.25
CA GLU A 258 -35.16 -21.56 -19.13
C GLU A 258 -36.14 -20.76 -18.27
N ILE A 259 -35.72 -20.31 -17.07
CA ILE A 259 -36.56 -19.52 -16.16
C ILE A 259 -36.99 -18.19 -16.80
N TYR A 260 -36.12 -17.51 -17.50
CA TYR A 260 -36.38 -16.20 -18.08
C TYR A 260 -37.05 -16.28 -19.46
N SER A 261 -37.00 -17.44 -20.13
CA SER A 261 -37.73 -17.70 -21.38
C SER A 261 -39.14 -18.29 -21.17
N MET A 262 -39.55 -18.55 -19.93
CA MET A 262 -40.86 -19.04 -19.61
C MET A 262 -41.93 -18.03 -20.00
N THR A 263 -42.94 -18.51 -20.75
CA THR A 263 -44.17 -17.80 -21.09
C THR A 263 -45.37 -18.66 -20.74
N PRO A 264 -46.58 -18.09 -20.55
CA PRO A 264 -47.79 -18.89 -20.28
C PRO A 264 -48.14 -19.86 -21.39
N GLU A 265 -47.57 -19.65 -22.58
CA GLU A 265 -47.81 -20.51 -23.76
C GLU A 265 -46.92 -21.76 -23.77
N ASN A 266 -45.72 -21.69 -23.13
CA ASN A 266 -44.74 -22.77 -23.14
C ASN A 266 -44.51 -23.43 -21.75
N SER A 267 -45.32 -23.04 -20.75
CA SER A 267 -45.24 -23.58 -19.38
C SER A 267 -46.65 -23.78 -18.81
N ASP A 268 -46.81 -24.75 -17.90
CA ASP A 268 -48.05 -25.00 -17.17
C ASP A 268 -48.35 -23.96 -16.07
N LEU A 269 -47.54 -22.88 -15.98
CA LEU A 269 -47.61 -21.86 -14.95
C LEU A 269 -48.42 -20.65 -15.43
N THR A 270 -49.10 -20.03 -14.50
CA THR A 270 -49.81 -18.77 -14.78
C THR A 270 -48.79 -17.62 -14.94
N ALA A 271 -49.20 -16.56 -15.64
CA ALA A 271 -48.33 -15.37 -15.82
C ALA A 271 -47.83 -14.79 -14.48
N VAL A 272 -48.62 -14.87 -13.41
CA VAL A 272 -48.28 -14.39 -12.08
C VAL A 272 -47.18 -15.28 -11.46
N GLU A 273 -47.33 -16.60 -11.57
CA GLU A 273 -46.35 -17.56 -11.05
C GLU A 273 -44.99 -17.46 -11.78
N ILE A 274 -45.01 -17.19 -13.09
CA ILE A 274 -43.82 -16.97 -13.89
C ILE A 274 -43.07 -15.71 -13.40
N VAL A 275 -43.77 -14.58 -13.23
CA VAL A 275 -43.17 -13.34 -12.72
C VAL A 275 -42.64 -13.54 -11.32
N GLN A 276 -43.35 -14.22 -10.44
CA GLN A 276 -42.88 -14.51 -9.09
C GLN A 276 -41.60 -15.36 -9.14
N LYS A 277 -41.55 -16.41 -9.95
CA LYS A 277 -40.33 -17.25 -10.09
C LYS A 277 -39.14 -16.49 -10.66
N GLN A 278 -39.37 -15.58 -11.61
CA GLN A 278 -38.33 -14.72 -12.15
C GLN A 278 -37.81 -13.71 -11.10
N GLU A 279 -38.70 -13.11 -10.33
CA GLU A 279 -38.36 -12.19 -9.24
C GLU A 279 -37.55 -12.89 -8.13
N GLU A 280 -37.94 -14.09 -7.71
CA GLU A 280 -37.25 -14.91 -6.73
C GLU A 280 -35.82 -15.26 -7.17
N ASN A 281 -35.60 -15.49 -8.48
CA ASN A 281 -34.28 -15.83 -9.03
C ASN A 281 -33.45 -14.63 -9.51
N LYS A 282 -33.99 -13.41 -9.44
CA LYS A 282 -33.34 -12.21 -9.98
C LYS A 282 -31.95 -11.99 -9.46
N TYR A 283 -31.77 -11.94 -8.14
CA TYR A 283 -30.47 -11.70 -7.53
C TYR A 283 -29.49 -12.86 -7.75
N ALA A 284 -29.99 -14.09 -7.78
CA ALA A 284 -29.19 -15.26 -8.10
C ALA A 284 -28.68 -15.20 -9.55
N HIS A 285 -29.55 -14.85 -10.50
CA HIS A 285 -29.21 -14.67 -11.91
C HIS A 285 -28.19 -13.53 -12.11
N GLU A 286 -28.38 -12.37 -11.46
CA GLU A 286 -27.45 -11.26 -11.55
C GLU A 286 -26.06 -11.62 -10.98
N GLY A 287 -26.00 -12.32 -9.83
CA GLY A 287 -24.76 -12.82 -9.24
C GLY A 287 -24.08 -13.87 -10.10
N PHE A 288 -24.85 -14.80 -10.67
CA PHE A 288 -24.37 -15.79 -11.62
C PHE A 288 -23.81 -15.14 -12.90
N SER A 289 -24.52 -14.18 -13.46
CA SER A 289 -24.08 -13.48 -14.69
C SER A 289 -22.72 -12.80 -14.52
N GLU A 290 -22.46 -12.20 -13.34
CA GLU A 290 -21.16 -11.62 -13.03
C GLU A 290 -20.07 -12.71 -12.91
N ALA A 291 -20.36 -13.83 -12.25
CA ALA A 291 -19.43 -14.96 -12.14
C ALA A 291 -19.16 -15.60 -13.52
N TYR A 292 -20.20 -15.82 -14.32
CA TYR A 292 -20.08 -16.39 -15.66
C TYR A 292 -19.24 -15.51 -16.60
N SER A 293 -19.40 -14.20 -16.54
CA SER A 293 -18.60 -13.28 -17.34
C SER A 293 -17.11 -13.38 -17.01
N GLN A 294 -16.74 -13.60 -15.75
CA GLN A 294 -15.36 -13.85 -15.34
C GLN A 294 -14.84 -15.20 -15.82
N VAL A 295 -15.64 -16.25 -15.72
CA VAL A 295 -15.29 -17.57 -16.26
C VAL A 295 -14.97 -17.48 -17.75
N MET A 296 -15.84 -16.83 -18.53
CA MET A 296 -15.62 -16.64 -19.97
C MET A 296 -14.36 -15.82 -20.27
N TYR A 297 -14.10 -14.79 -19.48
CA TYR A 297 -12.88 -13.99 -19.61
C TYR A 297 -11.62 -14.84 -19.33
N ILE A 298 -11.61 -15.61 -18.25
CA ILE A 298 -10.49 -16.48 -17.90
C ILE A 298 -10.27 -17.54 -18.99
N MET A 299 -11.32 -18.16 -19.48
CA MET A 299 -11.24 -19.15 -20.57
C MET A 299 -10.63 -18.54 -21.84
N SER A 300 -11.06 -17.36 -22.23
CA SER A 300 -10.53 -16.68 -23.43
C SER A 300 -9.06 -16.32 -23.28
N ASN A 301 -8.64 -15.95 -22.07
CA ASN A 301 -7.26 -15.56 -21.78
C ASN A 301 -6.29 -16.74 -21.56
N ASN A 302 -6.80 -17.88 -21.10
CA ASN A 302 -5.98 -19.06 -20.86
C ASN A 302 -5.64 -19.82 -22.13
N GLN A 303 -6.32 -19.56 -23.24
CA GLN A 303 -6.00 -20.20 -24.52
C GLN A 303 -4.54 -19.93 -24.92
N GLY A 304 -3.70 -20.95 -24.78
CA GLY A 304 -2.29 -20.90 -25.17
C GLY A 304 -1.27 -20.43 -24.10
N LYS A 305 -1.67 -20.18 -22.84
CA LYS A 305 -0.76 -19.64 -21.81
C LYS A 305 -0.06 -20.69 -20.92
N GLY A 306 -0.46 -21.96 -20.95
CA GLY A 306 0.22 -23.06 -20.23
C GLY A 306 0.38 -22.83 -18.73
N VAL A 307 1.62 -22.73 -18.23
CA VAL A 307 1.94 -22.67 -16.80
C VAL A 307 1.35 -21.46 -16.07
N ASN A 308 0.96 -20.40 -16.79
CA ASN A 308 0.41 -19.16 -16.23
C ASN A 308 -1.12 -19.07 -16.39
N GLU A 309 -1.80 -20.18 -16.32
CA GLU A 309 -3.25 -20.22 -16.37
C GLU A 309 -3.85 -19.42 -15.21
N GLN A 310 -4.77 -18.51 -15.57
CA GLN A 310 -5.54 -17.77 -14.59
C GLN A 310 -6.53 -18.73 -13.92
N GLU A 311 -6.65 -18.58 -12.61
CA GLU A 311 -7.57 -19.37 -11.80
C GLU A 311 -8.80 -18.54 -11.40
N LEU A 312 -9.94 -19.21 -11.18
CA LEU A 312 -11.13 -18.56 -10.68
C LEU A 312 -10.94 -18.21 -9.18
N VAL A 313 -11.12 -16.94 -8.84
CA VAL A 313 -10.89 -16.40 -7.50
C VAL A 313 -11.98 -15.39 -7.15
N TYR A 314 -12.49 -15.44 -5.93
CA TYR A 314 -13.32 -14.38 -5.39
C TYR A 314 -12.46 -13.16 -5.05
N GLU A 315 -12.52 -12.11 -5.87
CA GLU A 315 -11.55 -11.02 -5.88
C GLU A 315 -11.90 -9.82 -4.99
N LYS A 316 -13.10 -9.77 -4.38
CA LYS A 316 -13.55 -8.58 -3.63
C LYS A 316 -12.61 -8.20 -2.48
N GLY A 317 -11.99 -9.19 -1.80
CA GLY A 317 -10.97 -8.93 -0.79
C GLY A 317 -9.74 -8.23 -1.35
N TYR A 318 -9.34 -8.59 -2.55
CA TYR A 318 -8.21 -7.97 -3.25
C TYR A 318 -8.57 -6.59 -3.82
N GLN A 319 -9.78 -6.44 -4.35
CA GLN A 319 -10.28 -5.13 -4.84
C GLN A 319 -10.34 -4.10 -3.70
N LEU A 320 -10.66 -4.52 -2.48
CA LEU A 320 -10.60 -3.67 -1.30
C LEU A 320 -9.19 -3.17 -1.02
N LEU A 321 -8.16 -4.00 -1.26
CA LEU A 321 -6.77 -3.65 -1.00
C LEU A 321 -6.11 -2.87 -2.15
N PHE A 322 -6.42 -3.19 -3.42
CA PHE A 322 -5.72 -2.64 -4.60
C PHE A 322 -6.64 -2.09 -5.68
N GLY A 323 -7.98 -2.28 -5.61
CA GLY A 323 -8.92 -1.79 -6.63
C GLY A 323 -8.94 -0.26 -6.71
N ASP A 324 -9.42 0.27 -7.83
CA ASP A 324 -9.51 1.72 -8.05
C ASP A 324 -10.42 2.42 -7.04
N LYS A 325 -11.46 1.72 -6.58
CA LYS A 325 -12.37 2.21 -5.54
C LYS A 325 -11.70 2.46 -4.19
N ALA A 326 -10.62 1.71 -3.89
CA ALA A 326 -9.86 1.86 -2.66
C ALA A 326 -8.70 2.87 -2.76
N VAL A 327 -8.52 3.57 -3.89
CA VAL A 327 -7.43 4.55 -4.07
C VAL A 327 -7.55 5.72 -3.10
N LYS A 328 -8.77 6.24 -2.87
CA LYS A 328 -9.00 7.38 -1.96
C LYS A 328 -8.68 7.00 -0.52
N GLU A 329 -9.19 5.88 -0.06
CA GLU A 329 -8.98 5.35 1.29
C GLU A 329 -7.50 5.03 1.54
N ARG A 330 -6.80 4.53 0.54
CA ARG A 330 -5.36 4.28 0.61
C ARG A 330 -4.54 5.54 0.72
N LEU A 331 -4.89 6.59 -0.02
CA LEU A 331 -4.22 7.88 0.09
C LEU A 331 -4.42 8.48 1.48
N ILE A 332 -5.62 8.37 2.05
CA ILE A 332 -5.91 8.80 3.43
C ILE A 332 -5.07 7.98 4.41
N GLY A 333 -5.01 6.66 4.25
CA GLY A 333 -4.22 5.78 5.10
C GLY A 333 -2.72 6.10 5.08
N ILE A 334 -2.16 6.34 3.89
CA ILE A 334 -0.76 6.75 3.75
C ILE A 334 -0.53 8.11 4.41
N LEU A 335 -1.43 9.07 4.20
CA LEU A 335 -1.34 10.39 4.82
C LEU A 335 -1.32 10.28 6.35
N LEU A 336 -2.20 9.46 6.92
CA LEU A 336 -2.22 9.17 8.35
C LEU A 336 -0.90 8.56 8.83
N CYS A 337 -0.38 7.56 8.12
CA CYS A 337 0.93 6.95 8.44
C CYS A 337 2.07 7.96 8.39
N VAL A 338 2.09 8.84 7.38
CA VAL A 338 3.11 9.87 7.22
C VAL A 338 3.02 10.90 8.34
N ILE A 339 1.83 11.44 8.64
CA ILE A 339 1.63 12.39 9.74
C ILE A 339 2.04 11.76 11.08
N ALA A 340 1.62 10.54 11.35
CA ALA A 340 1.96 9.80 12.55
C ALA A 340 3.47 9.58 12.70
N ALA A 341 4.14 9.25 11.60
CA ALA A 341 5.59 9.04 11.59
C ALA A 341 6.37 10.34 11.78
N VAL A 342 5.94 11.43 11.14
CA VAL A 342 6.55 12.76 11.34
C VAL A 342 6.38 13.23 12.79
N TYR A 343 5.19 13.05 13.36
CA TYR A 343 4.95 13.38 14.77
C TYR A 343 5.86 12.57 15.70
N SER A 344 5.94 11.26 15.49
CA SER A 344 6.80 10.38 16.28
C SER A 344 8.28 10.70 16.12
N ALA A 345 8.73 11.03 14.89
CA ALA A 345 10.12 11.41 14.62
C ALA A 345 10.49 12.77 15.24
N SER A 346 9.56 13.73 15.25
CA SER A 346 9.78 15.05 15.88
C SER A 346 10.08 14.92 17.36
N GLY A 347 9.40 14.03 18.07
CA GLY A 347 9.66 13.75 19.47
C GLY A 347 11.04 13.16 19.76
N VAL A 348 11.58 12.35 18.85
CA VAL A 348 12.90 11.70 19.04
C VAL A 348 14.04 12.72 19.06
N LEU A 349 13.96 13.76 18.26
CA LEU A 349 14.96 14.82 18.20
C LEU A 349 14.59 16.02 19.10
N GLY A 350 13.31 16.36 19.18
CA GLY A 350 12.79 17.53 19.89
C GLY A 350 13.12 17.49 21.39
N THR A 351 12.87 16.37 22.05
CA THR A 351 13.11 16.22 23.50
C THR A 351 14.57 16.43 23.90
N GLU A 352 15.52 16.09 23.05
CA GLU A 352 16.94 16.29 23.32
C GLU A 352 17.38 17.73 23.10
N TYR A 353 16.74 18.45 22.17
CA TYR A 353 16.94 19.89 21.98
C TYR A 353 16.35 20.67 23.17
N ASP A 354 15.14 20.35 23.60
CA ASP A 354 14.44 21.00 24.71
C ASP A 354 15.20 20.81 26.03
N LEU A 355 15.71 19.62 26.28
CA LEU A 355 16.51 19.30 27.47
C LEU A 355 17.96 19.81 27.37
N LYS A 356 18.34 20.46 26.26
CA LYS A 356 19.71 20.94 25.97
C LYS A 356 20.79 19.84 26.02
N VAL A 357 20.41 18.58 26.09
CA VAL A 357 21.29 17.40 26.17
C VAL A 357 21.96 17.13 24.81
N MET A 358 21.42 17.62 23.72
CA MET A 358 21.94 17.41 22.37
C MET A 358 23.39 17.89 22.22
N ASN A 359 23.76 18.99 22.86
CA ASN A 359 25.14 19.49 22.83
C ASN A 359 26.12 18.55 23.59
N LEU A 360 25.63 17.94 24.68
CA LEU A 360 26.38 16.97 25.45
C LEU A 360 26.57 15.66 24.68
N LEU A 361 25.49 15.16 24.06
CA LEU A 361 25.52 13.96 23.22
C LEU A 361 26.48 14.14 22.03
N ARG A 362 26.46 15.31 21.38
CA ARG A 362 27.35 15.63 20.27
C ARG A 362 28.82 15.80 20.69
N SER A 363 29.14 16.08 21.95
CA SER A 363 30.50 16.17 22.47
C SER A 363 31.13 14.80 22.71
N THR A 364 30.35 13.75 22.88
CA THR A 364 30.84 12.39 23.09
C THR A 364 31.32 11.75 21.78
N LYS A 365 32.37 10.89 21.89
CA LYS A 365 32.98 10.21 20.72
C LYS A 365 31.97 9.35 19.93
N ARG A 366 31.01 8.71 20.59
CA ARG A 366 29.98 7.85 20.00
C ARG A 366 28.67 8.57 19.70
N GLY A 367 28.40 9.68 20.40
CA GLY A 367 27.13 10.41 20.25
C GLY A 367 26.95 11.14 18.92
N ARG A 368 27.99 11.33 18.12
CA ARG A 368 27.90 11.99 16.82
C ARG A 368 27.46 11.07 15.70
N LYS A 369 28.08 9.92 15.56
CA LYS A 369 27.86 9.02 14.42
C LYS A 369 26.92 7.88 14.77
N GLU A 370 27.22 7.18 15.85
CA GLU A 370 26.47 5.99 16.24
C GLU A 370 25.06 6.32 16.70
N LEU A 371 24.89 7.38 17.50
CA LEU A 371 23.57 7.79 17.97
C LEU A 371 22.69 8.27 16.80
N PHE A 372 23.25 9.05 15.87
CA PHE A 372 22.51 9.54 14.72
C PHE A 372 22.07 8.40 13.78
N LEU A 373 22.99 7.47 13.47
CA LEU A 373 22.67 6.32 12.63
C LEU A 373 21.64 5.38 13.27
N LYS A 374 21.62 5.29 14.60
CA LYS A 374 20.62 4.49 15.33
C LYS A 374 19.26 5.18 15.46
N LYS A 375 19.19 6.48 15.22
CA LYS A 375 17.93 7.26 15.21
C LYS A 375 17.31 7.41 13.82
N LEU A 376 18.09 7.27 12.76
CA LEU A 376 17.63 7.13 11.40
C LEU A 376 17.03 5.73 11.16
#